data_ad1463d67b2b89bd7bc5bd5ea1080a3c
#
_entry.id   ad1463d67b2b89bd7bc5bd5ea1080a3c
#
_cell.length_a   1.000
_cell.length_b   1.000
_cell.length_c   1.000
_cell.angle_alpha   90.00
_cell.angle_beta   90.00
_cell.angle_gamma   90.00
#
_symmetry.space_group_name_H-M   'P 1'
#
loop_
_entity.id
_entity.type
_entity.pdbx_description
1 polymer ?
#
loop_
_entity_poly.entity_id
_entity_poly.type
_entity_poly.pdbx_seq_one_letter_code
_entity_poly.pdbx_strand_id
1 'polypeptide(L)'
;MQKALIESICRTRTLSIVGMCKNAGKTTVLNWLLGQSRGRVLGLTSIGRDGESTDVVTGTEKPGIFLSEGTLFATAKDMLPLCDVTQEILDTTGIPTPLGEVVLVRARSAGSVQLAGPSITAQLKIVSDLFFSLGAEQTIIDGALGRKSLGARTVAERVILCTGASYDMRMEKVVADTANIFRIMNLKKAGTVPAESDRPLAETLKAHGEALIPGALTDASVVPLLKSGVMRNVRLVVKDPSKVLLTPDTLDKLPLRNVALETVEKAEVLCVTVNPVSAYGWKFDADAFMKAMSKAVDVPVINVKEALQ
;
A
#
# COMPACT_ATOMS: atom_id res chain seq x y z
N MET A 1 -1.80 21.82 -9.19
CA MET A 1 -1.97 20.70 -8.23
C MET A 1 -1.24 19.43 -8.70
N GLN A 2 -1.46 18.97 -9.90
CA GLN A 2 -0.84 17.75 -10.45
C GLN A 2 0.70 17.81 -10.49
N LYS A 3 1.31 18.93 -10.92
CA LYS A 3 2.76 19.10 -10.96
C LYS A 3 3.41 19.00 -9.57
N ALA A 4 2.83 19.64 -8.55
CA ALA A 4 3.34 19.59 -7.18
C ALA A 4 3.24 18.17 -6.59
N LEU A 5 2.20 17.42 -6.92
CA LEU A 5 2.05 16.02 -6.52
C LEU A 5 3.10 15.12 -7.20
N ILE A 6 3.31 15.28 -8.51
CA ILE A 6 4.37 14.55 -9.23
C ILE A 6 5.75 14.85 -8.62
N GLU A 7 6.05 16.11 -8.35
CA GLU A 7 7.30 16.50 -7.67
C GLU A 7 7.43 15.84 -6.29
N SER A 8 6.34 15.81 -5.51
CA SER A 8 6.31 15.14 -4.20
C SER A 8 6.56 13.64 -4.32
N ILE A 9 5.93 12.99 -5.30
CA ILE A 9 6.15 11.56 -5.60
C ILE A 9 7.60 11.32 -5.99
N CYS A 10 8.15 12.13 -6.90
CA CYS A 10 9.53 11.98 -7.37
C CYS A 10 10.59 12.22 -6.27
N ARG A 11 10.29 13.04 -5.25
CA ARG A 11 11.19 13.28 -4.11
C ARG A 11 11.12 12.15 -3.06
N THR A 12 10.13 11.28 -3.13
CA THR A 12 9.97 10.16 -2.19
C THR A 12 11.03 9.11 -2.48
N ARG A 13 11.78 8.70 -1.47
CA ARG A 13 12.82 7.68 -1.63
C ARG A 13 12.23 6.29 -1.78
N THR A 14 11.22 5.95 -0.99
CA THR A 14 10.53 4.66 -1.07
C THR A 14 9.03 4.87 -1.14
N LEU A 15 8.42 4.47 -2.26
CA LEU A 15 7.01 4.62 -2.58
C LEU A 15 6.34 3.24 -2.65
N SER A 16 5.17 3.09 -2.06
CA SER A 16 4.33 1.90 -2.26
C SER A 16 3.04 2.25 -2.99
N ILE A 17 2.63 1.41 -3.94
CA ILE A 17 1.34 1.49 -4.62
C ILE A 17 0.47 0.38 -4.06
N VAL A 18 -0.61 0.75 -3.37
CA VAL A 18 -1.48 -0.19 -2.65
C VAL A 18 -2.89 -0.12 -3.24
N GLY A 19 -3.49 -1.26 -3.55
CA GLY A 19 -4.85 -1.32 -4.10
C GLY A 19 -5.86 -1.94 -3.15
N MET A 20 -7.05 -1.34 -3.06
CA MET A 20 -8.19 -1.85 -2.27
C MET A 20 -8.63 -3.26 -2.72
N CYS A 21 -8.45 -3.56 -4.01
CA CYS A 21 -8.79 -4.85 -4.60
C CYS A 21 -7.90 -5.15 -5.82
N LYS A 22 -8.09 -6.34 -6.40
CA LYS A 22 -7.62 -6.60 -7.76
C LYS A 22 -8.31 -5.64 -8.74
N ASN A 23 -7.62 -5.26 -9.81
CA ASN A 23 -8.13 -4.35 -10.84
C ASN A 23 -8.49 -2.92 -10.34
N ALA A 24 -7.95 -2.50 -9.20
CA ALA A 24 -8.08 -1.13 -8.69
C ALA A 24 -7.27 -0.08 -9.50
N GLY A 25 -6.52 -0.50 -10.53
CA GLY A 25 -5.73 0.40 -11.37
C GLY A 25 -4.27 0.57 -10.94
N LYS A 26 -3.73 -0.25 -10.02
CA LYS A 26 -2.33 -0.16 -9.56
C LYS A 26 -1.31 -0.16 -10.71
N THR A 27 -1.38 -1.15 -11.60
CA THR A 27 -0.44 -1.28 -12.71
C THR A 27 -0.51 -0.09 -13.67
N THR A 28 -1.69 0.49 -13.84
CA THR A 28 -1.87 1.71 -14.64
C THR A 28 -1.17 2.90 -13.98
N VAL A 29 -1.33 3.07 -12.67
CA VAL A 29 -0.62 4.11 -11.88
C VAL A 29 0.87 3.88 -11.93
N LEU A 30 1.33 2.64 -11.78
CA LEU A 30 2.74 2.28 -11.86
C LEU A 30 3.35 2.67 -13.21
N ASN A 31 2.73 2.26 -14.31
CA ASN A 31 3.20 2.59 -15.67
C ASN A 31 3.21 4.11 -15.91
N TRP A 32 2.20 4.83 -15.41
CA TRP A 32 2.18 6.29 -15.48
C TRP A 32 3.36 6.91 -14.72
N LEU A 33 3.66 6.46 -13.49
CA LEU A 33 4.80 6.93 -12.71
C LEU A 33 6.12 6.63 -13.40
N LEU A 34 6.29 5.43 -13.95
CA LEU A 34 7.49 5.06 -14.72
C LEU A 34 7.69 6.00 -15.92
N GLY A 35 6.60 6.36 -16.61
CA GLY A 35 6.61 7.33 -17.70
C GLY A 35 7.01 8.75 -17.27
N GLN A 36 6.60 9.19 -16.07
CA GLN A 36 6.95 10.52 -15.51
C GLN A 36 8.38 10.59 -14.99
N SER A 37 8.99 9.46 -14.68
CA SER A 37 10.31 9.39 -14.03
C SER A 37 11.46 9.17 -15.03
N ARG A 38 11.29 9.57 -16.30
CA ARG A 38 12.31 9.40 -17.34
C ARG A 38 13.62 10.08 -16.95
N GLY A 39 14.73 9.38 -17.17
CA GLY A 39 16.08 9.86 -16.85
C GLY A 39 16.52 9.62 -15.40
N ARG A 40 15.67 9.01 -14.57
CA ARG A 40 16.01 8.61 -13.20
C ARG A 40 16.22 7.10 -13.12
N VAL A 41 17.13 6.69 -12.25
CA VAL A 41 17.31 5.25 -11.95
C VAL A 41 16.28 4.84 -10.88
N LEU A 42 15.34 4.02 -11.29
CA LEU A 42 14.30 3.49 -10.40
C LEU A 42 14.59 2.05 -10.05
N GLY A 43 14.30 1.66 -8.80
CA GLY A 43 14.24 0.27 -8.35
C GLY A 43 12.78 -0.18 -8.21
N LEU A 44 12.41 -1.29 -8.79
CA LEU A 44 11.04 -1.80 -8.81
C LEU A 44 10.95 -3.21 -8.25
N THR A 45 10.05 -3.45 -7.30
CA THR A 45 9.72 -4.80 -6.80
C THR A 45 8.24 -4.91 -6.46
N SER A 46 7.77 -6.11 -6.17
CA SER A 46 6.39 -6.36 -5.73
C SER A 46 6.35 -7.11 -4.40
N ILE A 47 5.19 -7.09 -3.75
CA ILE A 47 4.90 -7.98 -2.63
C ILE A 47 4.25 -9.25 -3.18
N GLY A 48 5.03 -10.35 -3.21
CA GLY A 48 4.59 -11.57 -3.86
C GLY A 48 4.59 -11.42 -5.39
N ARG A 49 3.75 -12.21 -6.09
CA ARG A 49 3.67 -12.20 -7.55
C ARG A 49 2.70 -11.13 -8.06
N ASP A 50 3.16 -10.29 -8.98
CA ASP A 50 2.34 -9.33 -9.73
C ASP A 50 2.85 -9.18 -11.19
N GLY A 51 2.03 -8.58 -12.06
CA GLY A 51 2.40 -8.39 -13.47
C GLY A 51 1.93 -9.49 -14.43
N GLU A 52 1.06 -10.40 -13.98
CA GLU A 52 0.46 -11.41 -14.88
C GLU A 52 -0.33 -10.74 -16.01
N SER A 53 -0.11 -11.19 -17.24
CA SER A 53 -0.78 -10.66 -18.44
C SER A 53 -2.29 -10.93 -18.48
N THR A 54 -2.75 -11.96 -17.75
CA THR A 54 -4.16 -12.33 -17.68
C THR A 54 -4.58 -12.51 -16.24
N ASP A 55 -5.72 -11.94 -15.85
CA ASP A 55 -6.32 -12.23 -14.55
C ASP A 55 -6.94 -13.62 -14.60
N VAL A 56 -6.39 -14.55 -13.81
CA VAL A 56 -6.87 -15.94 -13.73
C VAL A 56 -8.33 -16.03 -13.28
N VAL A 57 -8.84 -14.99 -12.60
CA VAL A 57 -10.22 -14.95 -12.09
C VAL A 57 -11.20 -14.35 -13.10
N THR A 58 -10.78 -13.31 -13.84
CA THR A 58 -11.67 -12.57 -14.76
C THR A 58 -11.38 -12.84 -16.23
N GLY A 59 -10.24 -13.48 -16.58
CA GLY A 59 -9.82 -13.69 -17.95
C GLY A 59 -9.51 -12.41 -18.73
N THR A 60 -9.50 -11.24 -18.05
CA THR A 60 -9.23 -9.95 -18.69
C THR A 60 -7.75 -9.68 -18.87
N GLU A 61 -7.36 -9.13 -20.02
CA GLU A 61 -6.01 -8.64 -20.23
C GLU A 61 -5.69 -7.54 -19.22
N LYS A 62 -4.56 -7.69 -18.53
CA LYS A 62 -4.01 -6.66 -17.65
C LYS A 62 -2.90 -5.92 -18.37
N PRO A 63 -2.77 -4.60 -18.16
CA PRO A 63 -1.58 -3.91 -18.62
C PRO A 63 -0.35 -4.53 -17.97
N GLY A 64 0.62 -4.98 -18.78
CA GLY A 64 1.92 -5.40 -18.29
C GLY A 64 2.65 -4.25 -17.60
N ILE A 65 3.60 -4.57 -16.72
CA ILE A 65 4.51 -3.58 -16.15
C ILE A 65 5.57 -3.30 -17.21
N PHE A 66 5.61 -2.07 -17.74
CA PHE A 66 6.53 -1.70 -18.81
C PHE A 66 7.71 -0.89 -18.27
N LEU A 67 8.92 -1.41 -18.42
CA LEU A 67 10.16 -0.77 -17.99
C LEU A 67 10.87 -0.07 -19.14
N SER A 68 11.51 1.05 -18.83
CA SER A 68 12.50 1.67 -19.71
C SER A 68 13.88 1.07 -19.46
N GLU A 69 14.77 1.18 -20.43
CA GLU A 69 16.19 0.82 -20.27
C GLU A 69 16.79 1.57 -19.05
N GLY A 70 17.65 0.88 -18.31
CA GLY A 70 18.29 1.38 -17.09
C GLY A 70 17.51 1.16 -15.80
N THR A 71 16.22 0.82 -15.87
CA THR A 71 15.42 0.52 -14.68
C THR A 71 15.93 -0.72 -13.97
N LEU A 72 16.10 -0.64 -12.65
CA LEU A 72 16.41 -1.78 -11.80
C LEU A 72 15.09 -2.46 -11.37
N PHE A 73 15.09 -3.78 -11.34
CA PHE A 73 13.94 -4.50 -10.79
C PHE A 73 14.40 -5.76 -10.03
N ALA A 74 13.59 -6.16 -9.05
CA ALA A 74 13.82 -7.39 -8.30
C ALA A 74 12.65 -8.34 -8.51
N THR A 75 12.96 -9.56 -8.93
CA THR A 75 11.97 -10.59 -9.18
C THR A 75 12.54 -11.98 -8.86
N ALA A 76 11.67 -12.95 -8.64
CA ALA A 76 12.09 -14.34 -8.45
C ALA A 76 12.71 -14.90 -9.76
N LYS A 77 13.70 -15.74 -9.63
CA LYS A 77 14.48 -16.31 -10.75
C LYS A 77 13.61 -16.96 -11.83
N ASP A 78 12.55 -17.67 -11.44
CA ASP A 78 11.66 -18.37 -12.37
C ASP A 78 10.76 -17.41 -13.17
N MET A 79 10.75 -16.12 -12.82
CA MET A 79 10.02 -15.09 -13.57
C MET A 79 10.85 -14.46 -14.68
N LEU A 80 12.16 -14.61 -14.67
CA LEU A 80 13.05 -14.02 -15.67
C LEU A 80 12.68 -14.41 -17.11
N PRO A 81 12.35 -15.68 -17.43
CA PRO A 81 11.93 -16.06 -18.78
C PRO A 81 10.62 -15.41 -19.25
N LEU A 82 9.84 -14.85 -18.35
CA LEU A 82 8.55 -14.17 -18.64
C LEU A 82 8.71 -12.65 -18.83
N CYS A 83 9.94 -12.16 -18.84
CA CYS A 83 10.26 -10.74 -19.03
C CYS A 83 10.78 -10.50 -20.44
N ASP A 84 10.22 -9.53 -21.16
CA ASP A 84 10.61 -9.19 -22.55
C ASP A 84 11.81 -8.23 -22.62
N VAL A 85 12.40 -7.85 -21.50
CA VAL A 85 13.57 -6.98 -21.45
C VAL A 85 14.86 -7.79 -21.60
N THR A 86 15.89 -7.23 -22.24
CA THR A 86 17.26 -7.75 -22.11
C THR A 86 17.70 -7.55 -20.67
N GLN A 87 18.19 -8.61 -20.02
CA GLN A 87 18.40 -8.67 -18.58
C GLN A 87 19.88 -8.72 -18.24
N GLU A 88 20.32 -7.84 -17.36
CA GLU A 88 21.60 -7.91 -16.69
C GLU A 88 21.38 -8.24 -15.22
N ILE A 89 21.70 -9.47 -14.81
CA ILE A 89 21.63 -9.86 -13.39
C ILE A 89 22.79 -9.19 -12.68
N LEU A 90 22.47 -8.35 -11.69
CA LEU A 90 23.45 -7.57 -10.93
C LEU A 90 23.86 -8.28 -9.65
N ASP A 91 22.90 -8.96 -8.99
CA ASP A 91 23.14 -9.62 -7.71
C ASP A 91 22.04 -10.64 -7.39
N THR A 92 22.30 -11.50 -6.42
CA THR A 92 21.37 -12.45 -5.83
C THR A 92 21.17 -12.09 -4.36
N THR A 93 19.90 -12.11 -3.89
CA THR A 93 19.57 -11.58 -2.57
C THR A 93 19.65 -12.59 -1.43
N GLY A 94 19.73 -13.89 -1.74
CA GLY A 94 19.56 -14.95 -0.74
C GLY A 94 18.12 -15.09 -0.22
N ILE A 95 17.15 -14.34 -0.77
CA ILE A 95 15.75 -14.37 -0.32
C ILE A 95 14.98 -15.42 -1.10
N PRO A 96 14.57 -16.54 -0.48
CA PRO A 96 13.83 -17.58 -1.16
C PRO A 96 12.36 -17.21 -1.33
N THR A 97 11.78 -17.57 -2.47
CA THR A 97 10.33 -17.53 -2.73
C THR A 97 9.89 -18.88 -3.34
N PRO A 98 8.58 -19.16 -3.42
CA PRO A 98 8.10 -20.36 -4.13
C PRO A 98 8.45 -20.38 -5.62
N LEU A 99 8.86 -19.24 -6.20
CA LEU A 99 9.27 -19.09 -7.60
C LEU A 99 10.79 -18.87 -7.74
N GLY A 100 11.56 -19.45 -6.83
CA GLY A 100 13.01 -19.31 -6.78
C GLY A 100 13.49 -18.11 -5.96
N GLU A 101 14.79 -17.93 -5.91
CA GLU A 101 15.43 -16.82 -5.22
C GLU A 101 15.12 -15.48 -5.90
N VAL A 102 14.96 -14.42 -5.13
CA VAL A 102 14.84 -13.05 -5.65
C VAL A 102 16.19 -12.56 -6.16
N VAL A 103 16.24 -12.11 -7.39
CA VAL A 103 17.43 -11.56 -8.05
C VAL A 103 17.25 -10.10 -8.41
N LEU A 104 18.35 -9.35 -8.39
CA LEU A 104 18.40 -7.94 -8.78
C LEU A 104 18.85 -7.85 -10.23
N VAL A 105 18.08 -7.17 -11.05
CA VAL A 105 18.25 -7.11 -12.50
C VAL A 105 18.21 -5.66 -12.96
N ARG A 106 19.03 -5.33 -13.95
CA ARG A 106 18.93 -4.10 -14.75
C ARG A 106 18.33 -4.42 -16.11
N ALA A 107 17.28 -3.72 -16.48
CA ALA A 107 16.76 -3.75 -17.83
C ALA A 107 17.75 -3.07 -18.79
N ARG A 108 18.26 -3.79 -19.78
CA ARG A 108 19.14 -3.29 -20.83
C ARG A 108 18.40 -2.95 -22.13
N SER A 109 17.10 -3.19 -22.17
CA SER A 109 16.17 -2.72 -23.20
C SER A 109 14.84 -2.37 -22.55
N ALA A 110 14.03 -1.57 -23.24
CA ALA A 110 12.64 -1.37 -22.84
C ALA A 110 11.81 -2.64 -23.12
N GLY A 111 10.82 -2.92 -22.27
CA GLY A 111 9.93 -4.08 -22.43
C GLY A 111 9.07 -4.34 -21.20
N SER A 112 8.23 -5.37 -21.31
CA SER A 112 7.34 -5.80 -20.23
C SER A 112 8.05 -6.75 -19.27
N VAL A 113 7.70 -6.63 -17.96
CA VAL A 113 8.22 -7.53 -16.93
C VAL A 113 7.11 -8.08 -16.05
N GLN A 114 7.37 -9.23 -15.46
CA GLN A 114 6.58 -9.82 -14.40
C GLN A 114 7.38 -9.83 -13.10
N LEU A 115 6.75 -9.37 -12.01
CA LEU A 115 7.40 -9.26 -10.72
C LEU A 115 6.88 -10.33 -9.75
N ALA A 116 7.82 -10.95 -9.04
CA ALA A 116 7.55 -11.82 -7.91
C ALA A 116 8.60 -11.52 -6.83
N GLY A 117 8.31 -10.53 -6.02
CA GLY A 117 9.18 -10.09 -4.94
C GLY A 117 8.93 -10.84 -3.63
N PRO A 118 9.61 -10.42 -2.55
CA PRO A 118 9.47 -10.99 -1.23
C PRO A 118 8.05 -10.83 -0.68
N SER A 119 7.60 -11.80 0.12
CA SER A 119 6.31 -11.71 0.84
C SER A 119 6.45 -11.17 2.26
N ILE A 120 7.68 -10.98 2.75
CA ILE A 120 7.99 -10.53 4.10
C ILE A 120 8.51 -9.09 4.05
N THR A 121 7.92 -8.21 4.87
CA THR A 121 8.24 -6.78 4.91
C THR A 121 9.72 -6.47 5.17
N ALA A 122 10.37 -7.20 6.10
CA ALA A 122 11.79 -7.01 6.38
C ALA A 122 12.67 -7.31 5.15
N GLN A 123 12.28 -8.29 4.33
CA GLN A 123 12.99 -8.63 3.09
C GLN A 123 12.82 -7.57 2.01
N LEU A 124 11.65 -6.89 1.95
CA LEU A 124 11.45 -5.74 1.05
C LEU A 124 12.40 -4.58 1.38
N LYS A 125 12.68 -4.38 2.68
CA LYS A 125 13.67 -3.38 3.09
C LYS A 125 15.06 -3.73 2.58
N ILE A 126 15.47 -5.00 2.70
CA ILE A 126 16.77 -5.46 2.16
C ILE A 126 16.84 -5.20 0.64
N VAL A 127 15.80 -5.55 -0.12
CA VAL A 127 15.75 -5.30 -1.57
C VAL A 127 15.83 -3.80 -1.88
N SER A 128 15.14 -2.94 -1.12
CA SER A 128 15.22 -1.49 -1.30
C SER A 128 16.62 -0.94 -1.01
N ASP A 129 17.25 -1.40 0.05
CA ASP A 129 18.61 -0.98 0.42
C ASP A 129 19.63 -1.40 -0.68
N LEU A 130 19.46 -2.60 -1.25
CA LEU A 130 20.27 -3.07 -2.39
C LEU A 130 20.04 -2.23 -3.65
N PHE A 131 18.80 -1.84 -3.97
CA PHE A 131 18.56 -0.93 -5.09
C PHE A 131 19.29 0.40 -4.90
N PHE A 132 19.26 0.97 -3.71
CA PHE A 132 19.99 2.23 -3.42
C PHE A 132 21.50 2.06 -3.55
N SER A 133 22.05 0.92 -3.12
CA SER A 133 23.50 0.64 -3.30
C SER A 133 23.89 0.50 -4.76
N LEU A 134 22.96 0.12 -5.63
CA LEU A 134 23.12 0.01 -7.08
C LEU A 134 22.80 1.32 -7.83
N GLY A 135 22.55 2.41 -7.10
CA GLY A 135 22.35 3.76 -7.64
C GLY A 135 20.90 4.13 -7.93
N ALA A 136 19.91 3.37 -7.44
CA ALA A 136 18.52 3.79 -7.53
C ALA A 136 18.28 5.09 -6.74
N GLU A 137 17.55 6.03 -7.34
CA GLU A 137 17.12 7.25 -6.69
C GLU A 137 15.80 7.09 -5.93
N GLN A 138 14.99 6.14 -6.37
CA GLN A 138 13.70 5.81 -5.79
C GLN A 138 13.41 4.32 -5.92
N THR A 139 12.85 3.74 -4.87
CA THR A 139 12.28 2.38 -4.91
C THR A 139 10.76 2.47 -4.95
N ILE A 140 10.14 1.72 -5.88
CA ILE A 140 8.69 1.58 -5.99
C ILE A 140 8.32 0.13 -5.68
N ILE A 141 7.40 -0.05 -4.73
CA ILE A 141 6.92 -1.36 -4.30
C ILE A 141 5.46 -1.50 -4.74
N ASP A 142 5.20 -2.41 -5.70
CA ASP A 142 3.83 -2.75 -6.09
C ASP A 142 3.23 -3.77 -5.10
N GLY A 143 2.06 -3.46 -4.59
CA GLY A 143 1.42 -4.29 -3.57
C GLY A 143 -0.10 -4.31 -3.63
N ALA A 144 -0.70 -5.44 -3.25
CA ALA A 144 -2.14 -5.56 -3.06
C ALA A 144 -2.53 -5.30 -1.60
N LEU A 145 -3.75 -4.78 -1.36
CA LEU A 145 -4.30 -4.60 -0.03
C LEU A 145 -4.73 -5.97 0.55
N GLY A 146 -3.78 -6.73 1.05
CA GLY A 146 -4.04 -7.93 1.84
C GLY A 146 -3.55 -7.74 3.28
N ARG A 147 -3.91 -8.63 4.20
CA ARG A 147 -3.40 -8.61 5.60
C ARG A 147 -1.87 -8.55 5.68
N LYS A 148 -1.17 -9.03 4.63
CA LYS A 148 0.29 -9.03 4.52
C LYS A 148 0.86 -7.73 3.91
N SER A 149 0.11 -7.04 3.06
CA SER A 149 0.59 -5.86 2.32
C SER A 149 0.44 -4.55 3.09
N LEU A 150 -0.39 -4.51 4.14
CA LEU A 150 -0.36 -3.41 5.09
C LEU A 150 1.00 -3.31 5.80
N GLY A 151 1.74 -4.41 5.92
CA GLY A 151 3.12 -4.44 6.42
C GLY A 151 4.17 -3.81 5.50
N ALA A 152 3.91 -3.65 4.19
CA ALA A 152 4.82 -2.94 3.28
C ALA A 152 4.98 -1.46 3.60
N ARG A 153 4.08 -0.91 4.41
CA ARG A 153 4.13 0.48 4.88
C ARG A 153 5.27 0.74 5.84
N THR A 154 5.78 -0.30 6.52
CA THR A 154 6.96 -0.17 7.36
C THR A 154 8.24 0.05 6.56
N VAL A 155 8.19 -0.20 5.23
CA VAL A 155 9.30 -0.01 4.30
C VAL A 155 9.13 1.25 3.46
N ALA A 156 7.88 1.65 3.15
CA ALA A 156 7.61 2.80 2.31
C ALA A 156 7.41 4.08 3.13
N GLU A 157 8.10 5.14 2.76
CA GLU A 157 7.89 6.48 3.32
C GLU A 157 6.50 7.01 2.96
N ARG A 158 6.05 6.75 1.74
CA ARG A 158 4.80 7.26 1.18
C ARG A 158 4.05 6.21 0.38
N VAL A 159 2.74 6.41 0.30
CA VAL A 159 1.82 5.45 -0.33
C VAL A 159 0.90 6.17 -1.31
N ILE A 160 0.64 5.52 -2.44
CA ILE A 160 -0.49 5.82 -3.32
C ILE A 160 -1.55 4.75 -3.07
N LEU A 161 -2.76 5.15 -2.67
CA LEU A 161 -3.87 4.25 -2.42
C LEU A 161 -4.78 4.19 -3.66
N CYS A 162 -4.87 3.02 -4.29
CA CYS A 162 -5.68 2.80 -5.48
C CYS A 162 -7.01 2.13 -5.10
N THR A 163 -8.12 2.70 -5.55
CA THR A 163 -9.46 2.13 -5.38
C THR A 163 -10.25 2.15 -6.69
N GLY A 164 -11.39 1.47 -6.75
CA GLY A 164 -12.17 1.49 -7.97
C GLY A 164 -13.43 0.64 -7.93
N ALA A 165 -14.20 0.73 -9.01
CA ALA A 165 -15.47 0.04 -9.18
C ALA A 165 -15.36 -1.48 -9.08
N SER A 166 -14.19 -2.07 -9.28
CA SER A 166 -13.98 -3.51 -9.09
C SER A 166 -14.05 -3.98 -7.63
N TYR A 167 -14.09 -3.06 -6.66
CA TYR A 167 -14.19 -3.38 -5.24
C TYR A 167 -15.61 -3.79 -4.82
N ASP A 168 -16.62 -3.01 -5.22
CA ASP A 168 -18.05 -3.27 -4.95
C ASP A 168 -18.90 -2.54 -6.00
N MET A 169 -20.10 -3.04 -6.29
CA MET A 169 -21.04 -2.40 -7.22
C MET A 169 -21.62 -1.09 -6.67
N ARG A 170 -21.62 -0.90 -5.36
CA ARG A 170 -22.13 0.30 -4.69
C ARG A 170 -21.01 1.29 -4.47
N MET A 171 -21.08 2.41 -5.17
CA MET A 171 -20.07 3.47 -5.09
C MET A 171 -19.89 4.00 -3.66
N GLU A 172 -20.98 4.15 -2.91
CA GLU A 172 -20.98 4.62 -1.54
C GLU A 172 -20.14 3.70 -0.63
N LYS A 173 -20.24 2.38 -0.84
CA LYS A 173 -19.45 1.40 -0.10
C LYS A 173 -17.96 1.49 -0.46
N VAL A 174 -17.65 1.65 -1.74
CA VAL A 174 -16.25 1.84 -2.19
C VAL A 174 -15.64 3.07 -1.55
N VAL A 175 -16.38 4.18 -1.52
CA VAL A 175 -15.93 5.44 -0.90
C VAL A 175 -15.76 5.28 0.60
N ALA A 176 -16.74 4.71 1.30
CA ALA A 176 -16.70 4.54 2.75
C ALA A 176 -15.55 3.63 3.20
N ASP A 177 -15.39 2.48 2.54
CA ASP A 177 -14.34 1.53 2.90
C ASP A 177 -12.93 2.08 2.56
N THR A 178 -12.81 2.81 1.44
CA THR A 178 -11.54 3.48 1.10
C THR A 178 -11.21 4.58 2.10
N ALA A 179 -12.16 5.40 2.48
CA ALA A 179 -11.98 6.44 3.50
C ALA A 179 -11.58 5.84 4.86
N ASN A 180 -12.18 4.70 5.23
CA ASN A 180 -11.81 4.00 6.45
C ASN A 180 -10.35 3.52 6.44
N ILE A 181 -9.92 2.89 5.35
CA ILE A 181 -8.52 2.49 5.16
C ILE A 181 -7.59 3.73 5.15
N PHE A 182 -7.99 4.80 4.48
CA PHE A 182 -7.25 6.05 4.46
C PHE A 182 -7.05 6.62 5.89
N ARG A 183 -8.10 6.66 6.73
CA ARG A 183 -8.03 7.08 8.14
C ARG A 183 -7.05 6.21 8.95
N ILE A 184 -7.13 4.88 8.80
CA ILE A 184 -6.21 3.95 9.45
C ILE A 184 -4.77 4.19 8.98
N MET A 185 -4.57 4.43 7.69
CA MET A 185 -3.24 4.72 7.13
C MET A 185 -2.64 6.03 7.65
N ASN A 186 -3.48 7.01 7.92
CA ASN A 186 -3.10 8.35 8.38
C ASN A 186 -3.17 8.52 9.90
N LEU A 187 -3.19 7.44 10.67
CA LEU A 187 -3.08 7.52 12.13
C LEU A 187 -1.87 8.38 12.52
N LYS A 188 -2.05 9.15 13.59
CA LYS A 188 -0.99 9.99 14.13
C LYS A 188 0.19 9.11 14.59
N LYS A 189 1.40 9.53 14.29
CA LYS A 189 2.60 8.89 14.81
C LYS A 189 2.70 9.15 16.31
N ALA A 190 2.92 8.09 17.09
CA ALA A 190 3.09 8.17 18.53
C ALA A 190 4.36 8.96 18.89
N GLY A 191 4.23 9.95 19.76
CA GLY A 191 5.37 10.69 20.28
C GLY A 191 6.18 9.88 21.30
N THR A 192 5.48 9.08 22.10
CA THR A 192 6.06 8.10 23.05
C THR A 192 5.38 6.75 22.85
N VAL A 193 6.11 5.68 23.07
CA VAL A 193 5.58 4.32 22.95
C VAL A 193 5.43 3.73 24.36
N PRO A 194 4.22 3.33 24.79
CA PRO A 194 4.04 2.66 26.08
C PRO A 194 4.87 1.37 26.14
N ALA A 195 5.29 1.00 27.33
CA ALA A 195 5.94 -0.29 27.54
C ALA A 195 4.98 -1.44 27.20
N GLU A 196 5.53 -2.51 26.66
CA GLU A 196 4.77 -3.74 26.43
C GLU A 196 4.32 -4.34 27.79
N SER A 197 3.10 -4.84 27.84
CA SER A 197 2.50 -5.38 29.04
C SER A 197 1.95 -6.78 28.77
N ASP A 198 2.29 -7.72 29.64
CA ASP A 198 1.71 -9.08 29.62
C ASP A 198 0.31 -9.15 30.24
N ARG A 199 -0.17 -8.03 30.82
CA ARG A 199 -1.51 -7.95 31.41
C ARG A 199 -2.59 -7.84 30.33
N PRO A 200 -3.82 -8.31 30.62
CA PRO A 200 -4.96 -8.05 29.75
C PRO A 200 -5.12 -6.55 29.44
N LEU A 201 -5.53 -6.22 28.21
CA LEU A 201 -5.67 -4.82 27.76
C LEU A 201 -6.54 -3.98 28.71
N ALA A 202 -7.63 -4.55 29.24
CA ALA A 202 -8.51 -3.87 30.18
C ALA A 202 -7.80 -3.44 31.48
N GLU A 203 -6.93 -4.29 32.01
CA GLU A 203 -6.15 -4.02 33.23
C GLU A 203 -5.05 -2.99 32.98
N THR A 204 -4.35 -3.12 31.85
CA THR A 204 -3.32 -2.16 31.42
C THR A 204 -3.92 -0.76 31.28
N LEU A 205 -5.08 -0.63 30.60
CA LEU A 205 -5.74 0.65 30.43
C LEU A 205 -6.24 1.26 31.74
N LYS A 206 -6.76 0.45 32.68
CA LYS A 206 -7.16 0.91 34.01
C LYS A 206 -5.98 1.41 34.83
N ALA A 207 -4.83 0.75 34.72
CA ALA A 207 -3.65 1.08 35.50
C ALA A 207 -2.89 2.30 34.97
N HIS A 208 -2.77 2.42 33.65
CA HIS A 208 -1.86 3.38 33.00
C HIS A 208 -2.56 4.41 32.09
N GLY A 209 -3.83 4.23 31.73
CA GLY A 209 -4.54 5.07 30.76
C GLY A 209 -4.04 4.92 29.31
N GLU A 210 -3.04 4.09 29.09
CA GLU A 210 -2.47 3.84 27.77
C GLU A 210 -1.98 2.39 27.61
N ALA A 211 -1.89 1.91 26.36
CA ALA A 211 -1.37 0.59 26.06
C ALA A 211 -0.73 0.53 24.67
N LEU A 212 0.41 -0.21 24.59
CA LEU A 212 0.91 -0.72 23.32
C LEU A 212 0.17 -2.01 22.97
N ILE A 213 -0.32 -2.09 21.73
CA ILE A 213 -1.02 -3.25 21.20
C ILE A 213 -0.02 -4.06 20.33
N PRO A 214 0.51 -5.17 20.83
CA PRO A 214 1.52 -5.94 20.12
C PRO A 214 0.95 -6.69 18.92
N GLY A 215 -0.34 -7.05 18.98
CA GLY A 215 -1.06 -7.81 17.97
C GLY A 215 -2.06 -6.99 17.17
N ALA A 216 -3.08 -7.68 16.65
CA ALA A 216 -4.17 -7.05 15.91
C ALA A 216 -5.19 -6.40 16.87
N LEU A 217 -5.52 -5.15 16.63
CA LEU A 217 -6.61 -4.43 17.28
C LEU A 217 -7.91 -4.68 16.50
N THR A 218 -8.81 -5.45 17.06
CA THR A 218 -10.04 -5.90 16.40
C THR A 218 -11.29 -5.40 17.11
N ASP A 219 -12.44 -5.42 16.44
CA ASP A 219 -13.72 -5.10 17.07
C ASP A 219 -14.00 -6.02 18.28
N ALA A 220 -13.61 -7.29 18.20
CA ALA A 220 -13.77 -8.24 19.31
C ALA A 220 -13.00 -7.81 20.58
N SER A 221 -11.86 -7.17 20.43
CA SER A 221 -11.07 -6.66 21.57
C SER A 221 -11.54 -5.28 22.05
N VAL A 222 -12.08 -4.44 21.16
CA VAL A 222 -12.39 -3.03 21.44
C VAL A 222 -13.83 -2.84 21.92
N VAL A 223 -14.82 -3.47 21.26
CA VAL A 223 -16.24 -3.23 21.53
C VAL A 223 -16.66 -3.54 22.98
N PRO A 224 -16.20 -4.66 23.61
CA PRO A 224 -16.51 -4.91 25.03
C PRO A 224 -15.95 -3.83 25.95
N LEU A 225 -14.75 -3.29 25.67
CA LEU A 225 -14.10 -2.27 26.49
C LEU A 225 -14.76 -0.91 26.33
N LEU A 226 -15.29 -0.59 25.13
CA LEU A 226 -16.13 0.60 24.91
C LEU A 226 -17.44 0.51 25.68
N LYS A 227 -18.09 -0.66 25.70
CA LYS A 227 -19.36 -0.91 26.41
C LYS A 227 -19.19 -0.85 27.92
N SER A 228 -18.12 -1.41 28.48
CA SER A 228 -17.83 -1.41 29.92
C SER A 228 -17.34 -0.05 30.45
N GLY A 229 -17.05 0.91 29.56
CA GLY A 229 -16.51 2.22 29.95
C GLY A 229 -15.02 2.24 30.27
N VAL A 230 -14.32 1.10 30.20
CA VAL A 230 -12.86 1.00 30.40
C VAL A 230 -12.12 1.80 29.33
N MET A 231 -12.62 1.77 28.09
CA MET A 231 -12.03 2.49 26.97
C MET A 231 -12.63 3.90 26.88
N ARG A 232 -12.19 4.77 27.80
CA ARG A 232 -12.55 6.18 27.86
C ARG A 232 -11.38 7.01 28.38
N ASN A 233 -11.05 8.12 27.70
CA ASN A 233 -9.89 8.97 28.02
C ASN A 233 -8.58 8.15 28.04
N VAL A 234 -8.36 7.29 27.07
CA VAL A 234 -7.20 6.41 26.99
C VAL A 234 -6.49 6.56 25.66
N ARG A 235 -5.23 6.11 25.61
CA ARG A 235 -4.40 6.11 24.42
C ARG A 235 -4.02 4.67 24.05
N LEU A 236 -4.27 4.31 22.81
CA LEU A 236 -3.86 3.04 22.20
C LEU A 236 -2.75 3.32 21.18
N VAL A 237 -1.69 2.59 21.25
CA VAL A 237 -0.58 2.64 20.29
C VAL A 237 -0.46 1.30 19.62
N VAL A 238 -0.57 1.24 18.30
CA VAL A 238 -0.31 0.04 17.51
C VAL A 238 1.08 0.12 16.90
N LYS A 239 1.72 -1.02 16.62
CA LYS A 239 3.05 -1.04 16.00
C LYS A 239 3.02 -0.38 14.62
N ASP A 240 2.06 -0.76 13.81
CA ASP A 240 1.83 -0.22 12.47
C ASP A 240 0.31 -0.24 12.13
N PRO A 241 -0.16 0.57 11.16
CA PRO A 241 -1.57 0.64 10.77
C PRO A 241 -2.18 -0.70 10.34
N SER A 242 -1.38 -1.69 9.91
CA SER A 242 -1.88 -3.01 9.51
C SER A 242 -2.47 -3.81 10.67
N LYS A 243 -2.15 -3.40 11.89
CA LYS A 243 -2.69 -4.02 13.11
C LYS A 243 -4.10 -3.54 13.44
N VAL A 244 -4.58 -2.48 12.79
CA VAL A 244 -5.93 -1.95 13.01
C VAL A 244 -6.92 -2.65 12.09
N LEU A 245 -7.74 -3.52 12.66
CA LEU A 245 -8.78 -4.30 11.98
C LEU A 245 -10.16 -3.90 12.53
N LEU A 246 -10.37 -2.61 12.72
CA LEU A 246 -11.62 -2.05 13.23
C LEU A 246 -12.55 -1.70 12.06
N THR A 247 -13.84 -1.94 12.27
CA THR A 247 -14.89 -1.45 11.36
C THR A 247 -15.00 0.07 11.44
N PRO A 248 -15.56 0.73 10.38
CA PRO A 248 -15.84 2.16 10.42
C PRO A 248 -16.63 2.58 11.65
N ASP A 249 -17.69 1.84 11.99
CA ASP A 249 -18.54 2.09 13.16
C ASP A 249 -17.77 2.07 14.50
N THR A 250 -16.82 1.14 14.65
CA THR A 250 -15.97 1.09 15.85
C THR A 250 -14.96 2.22 15.86
N LEU A 251 -14.33 2.55 14.73
CA LEU A 251 -13.40 3.66 14.60
C LEU A 251 -14.07 5.01 14.93
N ASP A 252 -15.32 5.21 14.49
CA ASP A 252 -16.09 6.43 14.76
C ASP A 252 -16.43 6.61 16.26
N LYS A 253 -16.54 5.50 16.99
CA LYS A 253 -16.80 5.52 18.44
C LYS A 253 -15.59 5.90 19.29
N LEU A 254 -14.36 5.70 18.80
CA LEU A 254 -13.16 6.01 19.57
C LEU A 254 -13.05 7.49 19.95
N PRO A 255 -13.15 8.46 19.01
CA PRO A 255 -13.11 9.89 19.36
C PRO A 255 -14.23 10.31 20.30
N LEU A 256 -15.44 9.73 20.17
CA LEU A 256 -16.58 10.02 21.04
C LEU A 256 -16.35 9.64 22.51
N ARG A 257 -15.40 8.76 22.75
CA ARG A 257 -14.96 8.32 24.10
C ARG A 257 -13.62 8.93 24.49
N ASN A 258 -13.12 9.89 23.71
CA ASN A 258 -11.79 10.48 23.90
C ASN A 258 -10.68 9.40 23.91
N VAL A 259 -10.77 8.43 23.00
CA VAL A 259 -9.74 7.40 22.80
C VAL A 259 -8.83 7.84 21.66
N ALA A 260 -7.57 8.08 21.99
CA ALA A 260 -6.54 8.33 20.98
C ALA A 260 -6.00 6.99 20.44
N LEU A 261 -6.02 6.83 19.12
CA LEU A 261 -5.40 5.71 18.43
C LEU A 261 -4.21 6.23 17.62
N GLU A 262 -3.02 5.75 17.94
CA GLU A 262 -1.76 6.19 17.36
C GLU A 262 -0.96 4.99 16.84
N THR A 263 0.07 5.25 16.05
CA THR A 263 0.94 4.20 15.48
C THR A 263 2.41 4.54 15.68
N VAL A 264 3.26 3.51 15.91
CA VAL A 264 4.72 3.68 15.98
C VAL A 264 5.29 3.97 14.59
N GLU A 265 4.91 3.16 13.62
CA GLU A 265 5.36 3.28 12.23
C GLU A 265 4.26 3.92 11.38
N LYS A 266 4.64 4.88 10.55
CA LYS A 266 3.71 5.61 9.68
C LYS A 266 4.28 5.72 8.28
N ALA A 267 3.42 5.47 7.28
CA ALA A 267 3.63 5.89 5.90
C ALA A 267 2.56 6.94 5.53
N GLU A 268 2.97 8.01 4.85
CA GLU A 268 2.06 9.08 4.44
C GLU A 268 1.34 8.70 3.15
N VAL A 269 0.01 8.81 3.12
CA VAL A 269 -0.75 8.67 1.88
C VAL A 269 -0.67 9.96 1.09
N LEU A 270 -0.02 9.92 -0.08
CA LEU A 270 0.16 11.08 -0.96
C LEU A 270 -1.10 11.45 -1.74
N CYS A 271 -1.79 10.45 -2.22
CA CYS A 271 -3.02 10.62 -2.98
C CYS A 271 -3.83 9.32 -3.00
N VAL A 272 -5.10 9.45 -3.36
CA VAL A 272 -5.98 8.34 -3.69
C VAL A 272 -6.20 8.34 -5.19
N THR A 273 -6.05 7.20 -5.85
CA THR A 273 -6.41 7.06 -7.26
C THR A 273 -7.69 6.26 -7.41
N VAL A 274 -8.57 6.68 -8.31
CA VAL A 274 -9.86 6.03 -8.57
C VAL A 274 -9.91 5.43 -9.97
N ASN A 275 -10.39 4.21 -10.08
CA ASN A 275 -10.73 3.56 -11.34
C ASN A 275 -12.26 3.40 -11.41
N PRO A 276 -12.98 4.22 -12.22
CA PRO A 276 -14.43 4.13 -12.31
C PRO A 276 -14.94 2.91 -13.07
N VAL A 277 -14.06 2.15 -13.73
CA VAL A 277 -14.43 0.99 -14.56
C VAL A 277 -14.10 -0.31 -13.82
N SER A 278 -15.11 -1.14 -13.65
CA SER A 278 -14.96 -2.48 -13.08
C SER A 278 -14.51 -3.49 -14.15
N ALA A 279 -13.66 -4.42 -13.75
CA ALA A 279 -13.33 -5.59 -14.56
C ALA A 279 -14.50 -6.59 -14.69
N TYR A 280 -15.57 -6.39 -13.92
CA TYR A 280 -16.74 -7.27 -13.88
C TYR A 280 -17.94 -6.73 -14.65
N GLY A 281 -17.77 -5.70 -15.50
CA GLY A 281 -18.76 -5.25 -16.47
C GLY A 281 -19.59 -4.03 -16.07
N TRP A 282 -19.44 -3.45 -14.87
CA TRP A 282 -20.11 -2.19 -14.48
C TRP A 282 -19.14 -1.02 -14.41
N LYS A 283 -19.68 0.18 -14.38
CA LYS A 283 -18.91 1.42 -14.24
C LYS A 283 -19.65 2.42 -13.36
N PHE A 284 -18.88 3.24 -12.67
CA PHE A 284 -19.40 4.43 -12.00
C PHE A 284 -19.32 5.65 -12.91
N ASP A 285 -20.16 6.64 -12.67
CA ASP A 285 -19.93 7.97 -13.19
C ASP A 285 -18.62 8.52 -12.62
N ALA A 286 -17.70 8.91 -13.49
CA ALA A 286 -16.33 9.27 -13.11
C ALA A 286 -16.30 10.53 -12.24
N ASP A 287 -17.09 11.57 -12.62
CA ASP A 287 -17.14 12.84 -11.91
C ASP A 287 -17.79 12.68 -10.53
N ALA A 288 -18.89 11.94 -10.45
CA ALA A 288 -19.55 11.63 -9.21
C ALA A 288 -18.63 10.86 -8.24
N PHE A 289 -17.88 9.88 -8.76
CA PHE A 289 -16.96 9.08 -7.96
C PHE A 289 -15.77 9.92 -7.47
N MET A 290 -15.16 10.74 -8.35
CA MET A 290 -14.10 11.69 -7.98
C MET A 290 -14.58 12.65 -6.90
N LYS A 291 -15.76 13.26 -7.08
CA LYS A 291 -16.35 14.20 -6.12
C LYS A 291 -16.65 13.56 -4.78
N ALA A 292 -17.22 12.34 -4.78
CA ALA A 292 -17.51 11.61 -3.55
C ALA A 292 -16.22 11.25 -2.79
N MET A 293 -15.21 10.75 -3.50
CA MET A 293 -13.93 10.39 -2.89
C MET A 293 -13.19 11.63 -2.36
N SER A 294 -13.17 12.74 -3.10
CA SER A 294 -12.52 14.00 -2.68
C SER A 294 -13.17 14.64 -1.45
N LYS A 295 -14.43 14.31 -1.14
CA LYS A 295 -15.08 14.72 0.11
C LYS A 295 -14.74 13.81 1.29
N ALA A 296 -14.33 12.57 1.00
CA ALA A 296 -14.09 11.54 2.01
C ALA A 296 -12.63 11.46 2.48
N VAL A 297 -11.70 12.07 1.74
CA VAL A 297 -10.26 12.09 2.05
C VAL A 297 -9.71 13.52 1.90
N ASP A 298 -8.66 13.85 2.66
CA ASP A 298 -8.02 15.18 2.69
C ASP A 298 -6.72 15.24 1.85
N VAL A 299 -6.56 14.31 0.91
CA VAL A 299 -5.45 14.26 -0.04
C VAL A 299 -5.96 14.36 -1.48
N PRO A 300 -5.10 14.69 -2.46
CA PRO A 300 -5.49 14.70 -3.87
C PRO A 300 -6.11 13.37 -4.31
N VAL A 301 -7.21 13.46 -5.06
CA VAL A 301 -7.85 12.31 -5.72
C VAL A 301 -7.63 12.41 -7.22
N ILE A 302 -7.23 11.31 -7.86
CA ILE A 302 -6.87 11.28 -9.29
C ILE A 302 -7.64 10.17 -9.99
N ASN A 303 -8.28 10.48 -11.11
CA ASN A 303 -8.81 9.47 -12.00
C ASN A 303 -7.66 8.89 -12.85
N VAL A 304 -7.43 7.58 -12.69
CA VAL A 304 -6.30 6.89 -13.35
C VAL A 304 -6.39 6.99 -14.88
N LYS A 305 -7.60 7.02 -15.46
CA LYS A 305 -7.77 7.10 -16.93
C LYS A 305 -7.52 8.50 -17.50
N GLU A 306 -7.81 9.55 -16.73
CA GLU A 306 -7.59 10.94 -17.16
C GLU A 306 -6.14 11.37 -16.97
N ALA A 307 -5.43 10.79 -16.02
CA ALA A 307 -4.01 11.07 -15.79
C ALA A 307 -3.09 10.52 -16.90
N LEU A 308 -3.63 9.67 -17.78
CA LEU A 308 -2.91 9.06 -18.90
C LEU A 308 -3.07 9.81 -20.24
N GLN A 309 -3.93 10.81 -20.28
CA GLN A 309 -4.09 11.73 -21.41
C GLN A 309 -3.23 12.98 -21.21
#